data_2f490eedd7bd2b5c94ef9dd5193af210
#
_entry.id   2f490eedd7bd2b5c94ef9dd5193af210
#
_cell.length_a   1.000
_cell.length_b   1.000
_cell.length_c   1.000
_cell.angle_alpha   90.00
_cell.angle_beta   90.00
_cell.angle_gamma   90.00
#
_symmetry.space_group_name_H-M   'P 1'
#
loop_
_entity.id
_entity.type
_entity.pdbx_description
1 polymer ?
#
loop_
_entity_poly.entity_id
_entity_poly.type
_entity_poly.pdbx_seq_one_letter_code
_entity_poly.pdbx_strand_id
1 'polypeptide(L)'
;PQPVENFKYYSGEGADMLIRRCLKDAGDPELTHYEEVRRIYRKKFDEDPLYKVVPYEGIKEMLKELKKRGMKLAVCSNKPHVAAVKVIEKMFDGYFDFVIGQSDSIRRKPAPDGPLKAASEFGVSPSECMYVGDTKTDMETGTAAKMHTVGVLWGFRDREELESNGAEKVAEKPQDLLYICEEWKND
;
A
#
# COMPACT_ATOMS: atom_id res chain seq x y z
N PRO A 1 -3.38 14.20 -22.75
CA PRO A 1 -2.55 13.74 -21.63
C PRO A 1 -3.17 14.21 -20.33
N GLN A 2 -3.24 13.31 -19.33
CA GLN A 2 -3.74 13.68 -18.01
C GLN A 2 -2.62 14.34 -17.19
N PRO A 3 -2.92 15.36 -16.35
CA PRO A 3 -1.98 15.93 -15.39
C PRO A 3 -1.43 14.84 -14.45
N VAL A 4 -0.13 14.92 -14.15
CA VAL A 4 0.54 13.91 -13.30
C VAL A 4 -0.03 13.89 -11.89
N GLU A 5 -0.44 15.02 -11.37
CA GLU A 5 -1.06 15.19 -10.05
C GLU A 5 -2.38 14.42 -9.89
N ASN A 6 -3.11 14.15 -10.98
CA ASN A 6 -4.35 13.39 -10.93
C ASN A 6 -4.11 11.89 -10.66
N PHE A 7 -2.90 11.38 -10.99
CA PHE A 7 -2.60 9.95 -10.84
C PHE A 7 -2.61 9.48 -9.38
N LYS A 8 -2.41 10.36 -8.41
CA LYS A 8 -2.58 10.04 -7.00
C LYS A 8 -4.02 9.59 -6.68
N TYR A 9 -5.03 10.16 -7.35
CA TYR A 9 -6.45 9.81 -7.17
C TYR A 9 -6.87 8.60 -8.00
N TYR A 10 -6.17 8.32 -9.10
CA TYR A 10 -6.45 7.13 -9.91
C TYR A 10 -5.88 5.85 -9.30
N SER A 11 -4.81 5.97 -8.51
CA SER A 11 -4.08 4.86 -7.89
C SER A 11 -4.73 4.37 -6.59
N GLY A 12 -4.31 3.18 -6.11
CA GLY A 12 -4.74 2.57 -4.84
C GLY A 12 -5.58 1.29 -5.03
N GLU A 13 -6.41 1.22 -6.06
CA GLU A 13 -7.32 0.09 -6.31
C GLU A 13 -6.89 -0.82 -7.47
N GLY A 14 -5.62 -0.75 -7.85
CA GLY A 14 -5.02 -1.57 -8.91
C GLY A 14 -5.11 -0.95 -10.31
N ALA A 15 -4.39 -1.57 -11.26
CA ALA A 15 -4.18 -1.03 -12.61
C ALA A 15 -5.48 -0.86 -13.42
N ASP A 16 -6.43 -1.78 -13.28
CA ASP A 16 -7.68 -1.71 -14.03
C ASP A 16 -8.52 -0.47 -13.62
N MET A 17 -8.58 -0.15 -12.32
CA MET A 17 -9.27 1.05 -11.84
C MET A 17 -8.53 2.33 -12.23
N LEU A 18 -7.21 2.33 -12.17
CA LEU A 18 -6.38 3.44 -12.64
C LEU A 18 -6.70 3.74 -14.12
N ILE A 19 -6.68 2.74 -14.99
CA ILE A 19 -6.94 2.91 -16.44
C ILE A 19 -8.36 3.44 -16.68
N ARG A 20 -9.36 2.88 -15.99
CA ARG A 20 -10.76 3.33 -16.12
C ARG A 20 -10.94 4.80 -15.73
N ARG A 21 -10.35 5.22 -14.59
CA ARG A 21 -10.40 6.61 -14.13
C ARG A 21 -9.72 7.54 -15.12
N CYS A 22 -8.52 7.18 -15.58
CA CYS A 22 -7.79 7.94 -16.60
C CYS A 22 -8.57 8.14 -17.88
N LEU A 23 -9.24 7.08 -18.39
CA LEU A 23 -10.03 7.15 -19.62
C LEU A 23 -11.25 8.02 -19.44
N LYS A 24 -11.99 7.88 -18.36
CA LYS A 24 -13.17 8.72 -18.08
C LYS A 24 -12.79 10.20 -18.05
N ASP A 25 -11.73 10.55 -17.33
CA ASP A 25 -11.22 11.93 -17.27
C ASP A 25 -10.63 12.42 -18.61
N ALA A 26 -10.22 11.49 -19.47
CA ALA A 26 -9.77 11.80 -20.83
C ALA A 26 -10.92 12.00 -21.85
N GLY A 27 -12.19 11.88 -21.41
CA GLY A 27 -13.34 12.02 -22.26
C GLY A 27 -13.82 10.72 -22.93
N ASP A 28 -13.43 9.57 -22.38
CA ASP A 28 -13.92 8.23 -22.80
C ASP A 28 -14.71 7.56 -21.65
N PRO A 29 -15.90 8.08 -21.28
CA PRO A 29 -16.72 7.54 -20.20
C PRO A 29 -17.21 6.12 -20.46
N GLU A 30 -17.40 5.75 -21.72
CA GLU A 30 -17.85 4.42 -22.17
C GLU A 30 -16.71 3.40 -22.20
N LEU A 31 -15.45 3.83 -21.92
CA LEU A 31 -14.28 2.98 -21.90
C LEU A 31 -13.96 2.27 -23.21
N THR A 32 -14.24 2.93 -24.33
CA THR A 32 -14.07 2.41 -25.70
C THR A 32 -12.63 1.95 -25.96
N HIS A 33 -11.64 2.65 -25.37
CA HIS A 33 -10.21 2.37 -25.54
C HIS A 33 -9.61 1.50 -24.41
N TYR A 34 -10.45 0.93 -23.52
CA TYR A 34 -9.96 0.28 -22.30
C TYR A 34 -9.00 -0.88 -22.58
N GLU A 35 -9.36 -1.81 -23.46
CA GLU A 35 -8.52 -2.99 -23.75
C GLU A 35 -7.20 -2.62 -24.43
N GLU A 36 -7.20 -1.62 -25.29
CA GLU A 36 -5.99 -1.11 -25.93
C GLU A 36 -5.04 -0.49 -24.90
N VAL A 37 -5.55 0.45 -24.10
CA VAL A 37 -4.75 1.13 -23.05
C VAL A 37 -4.25 0.14 -22.01
N ARG A 38 -5.09 -0.82 -21.60
CA ARG A 38 -4.71 -1.89 -20.68
C ARG A 38 -3.55 -2.73 -21.21
N ARG A 39 -3.59 -3.10 -22.50
CA ARG A 39 -2.52 -3.87 -23.16
C ARG A 39 -1.21 -3.07 -23.19
N ILE A 40 -1.27 -1.78 -23.56
CA ILE A 40 -0.10 -0.89 -23.60
C ILE A 40 0.46 -0.69 -22.19
N TYR A 41 -0.39 -0.42 -21.20
CA TYR A 41 0.00 -0.25 -19.81
C TYR A 41 0.72 -1.48 -19.27
N ARG A 42 0.14 -2.67 -19.44
CA ARG A 42 0.75 -3.93 -18.99
C ARG A 42 2.13 -4.14 -19.61
N LYS A 43 2.21 -3.99 -20.95
CA LYS A 43 3.50 -4.11 -21.63
C LYS A 43 4.56 -3.18 -21.02
N LYS A 44 4.23 -1.90 -20.86
CA LYS A 44 5.15 -0.92 -20.29
C LYS A 44 5.52 -1.20 -18.83
N PHE A 45 4.55 -1.62 -18.04
CA PHE A 45 4.77 -1.98 -16.65
C PHE A 45 5.64 -3.24 -16.50
N ASP A 46 5.46 -4.24 -17.36
CA ASP A 46 6.23 -5.48 -17.34
C ASP A 46 7.68 -5.26 -17.84
N GLU A 47 7.87 -4.34 -18.80
CA GLU A 47 9.21 -3.95 -19.30
C GLU A 47 10.05 -3.28 -18.19
N ASP A 48 9.47 -2.36 -17.42
CA ASP A 48 10.16 -1.67 -16.32
C ASP A 48 9.22 -1.31 -15.17
N PRO A 49 8.94 -2.25 -14.26
CA PRO A 49 8.07 -2.02 -13.11
C PRO A 49 8.69 -1.09 -12.07
N LEU A 50 9.96 -0.74 -12.23
CA LEU A 50 10.74 0.09 -11.32
C LEU A 50 11.04 1.48 -11.88
N TYR A 51 10.46 1.84 -13.02
CA TYR A 51 10.69 3.14 -13.63
C TYR A 51 10.41 4.30 -12.65
N LYS A 52 11.47 5.03 -12.30
CA LYS A 52 11.42 6.17 -11.35
C LYS A 52 10.82 5.84 -9.97
N VAL A 53 10.82 4.56 -9.58
CA VAL A 53 10.41 4.19 -8.22
C VAL A 53 11.54 4.49 -7.26
N VAL A 54 11.24 5.29 -6.23
CA VAL A 54 12.16 5.63 -5.14
C VAL A 54 11.43 5.56 -3.81
N PRO A 55 12.09 5.15 -2.71
CA PRO A 55 11.55 5.26 -1.37
C PRO A 55 11.29 6.71 -1.00
N TYR A 56 10.23 6.98 -0.22
CA TYR A 56 10.09 8.28 0.43
C TYR A 56 11.23 8.51 1.42
N GLU A 57 11.58 9.79 1.62
CA GLU A 57 12.61 10.21 2.56
C GLU A 57 12.31 9.71 3.98
N GLY A 58 13.33 9.22 4.69
CA GLY A 58 13.21 8.71 6.07
C GLY A 58 12.64 7.29 6.21
N ILE A 59 12.12 6.67 5.15
CA ILE A 59 11.52 5.32 5.22
C ILE A 59 12.56 4.26 5.60
N LYS A 60 13.73 4.26 4.98
CA LYS A 60 14.76 3.24 5.26
C LYS A 60 15.30 3.34 6.69
N GLU A 61 15.48 4.56 7.18
CA GLU A 61 15.90 4.84 8.54
C GLU A 61 14.86 4.33 9.56
N MET A 62 13.60 4.63 9.33
CA MET A 62 12.48 4.17 10.16
C MET A 62 12.37 2.63 10.15
N LEU A 63 12.42 1.97 8.98
CA LEU A 63 12.38 0.52 8.86
C LEU A 63 13.56 -0.14 9.61
N LYS A 64 14.76 0.41 9.47
CA LYS A 64 15.95 -0.06 10.20
C LYS A 64 15.76 0.00 11.71
N GLU A 65 15.15 1.08 12.20
CA GLU A 65 14.90 1.24 13.62
C GLU A 65 13.81 0.26 14.12
N LEU A 66 12.73 0.07 13.37
CA LEU A 66 11.71 -0.95 13.70
C LEU A 66 12.31 -2.37 13.78
N LYS A 67 13.17 -2.73 12.82
CA LYS A 67 13.88 -4.02 12.85
C LYS A 67 14.76 -4.18 14.07
N LYS A 68 15.51 -3.13 14.50
CA LYS A 68 16.31 -3.16 15.73
C LYS A 68 15.47 -3.37 16.99
N ARG A 69 14.23 -2.87 16.98
CA ARG A 69 13.25 -3.08 18.06
C ARG A 69 12.59 -4.47 18.03
N GLY A 70 13.04 -5.35 17.13
CA GLY A 70 12.53 -6.71 16.98
C GLY A 70 11.16 -6.80 16.31
N MET A 71 10.69 -5.74 15.66
CA MET A 71 9.42 -5.75 14.93
C MET A 71 9.52 -6.62 13.69
N LYS A 72 8.48 -7.43 13.43
CA LYS A 72 8.28 -8.14 12.17
C LYS A 72 7.61 -7.22 11.18
N LEU A 73 8.13 -7.17 9.95
CA LEU A 73 7.66 -6.23 8.93
C LEU A 73 7.13 -6.99 7.71
N ALA A 74 5.91 -6.64 7.28
CA ALA A 74 5.30 -7.21 6.09
C ALA A 74 4.86 -6.12 5.10
N VAL A 75 4.79 -6.49 3.82
CA VAL A 75 4.19 -5.68 2.76
C VAL A 75 2.94 -6.36 2.24
N CYS A 76 1.82 -5.61 2.21
CA CYS A 76 0.56 -6.02 1.59
C CYS A 76 0.19 -5.04 0.46
N SER A 77 0.08 -5.53 -0.78
CA SER A 77 -0.11 -4.67 -1.95
C SER A 77 -1.17 -5.21 -2.92
N ASN A 78 -1.92 -4.29 -3.55
CA ASN A 78 -2.77 -4.60 -4.72
C ASN A 78 -1.97 -4.76 -6.03
N LYS A 79 -0.66 -4.55 -5.97
CA LYS A 79 0.25 -4.86 -7.07
C LYS A 79 0.32 -6.40 -7.26
N PRO A 80 0.42 -6.94 -8.50
CA PRO A 80 0.68 -8.36 -8.71
C PRO A 80 1.85 -8.84 -7.85
N HIS A 81 1.72 -10.02 -7.23
CA HIS A 81 2.69 -10.52 -6.24
C HIS A 81 4.14 -10.50 -6.77
N VAL A 82 4.37 -11.01 -7.98
CA VAL A 82 5.71 -11.02 -8.59
C VAL A 82 6.30 -9.61 -8.72
N ALA A 83 5.47 -8.64 -9.09
CA ALA A 83 5.93 -7.25 -9.21
C ALA A 83 6.17 -6.59 -7.84
N ALA A 84 5.35 -6.91 -6.82
CA ALA A 84 5.56 -6.44 -5.45
C ALA A 84 6.90 -6.96 -4.89
N VAL A 85 7.18 -8.25 -5.03
CA VAL A 85 8.45 -8.87 -4.60
C VAL A 85 9.63 -8.18 -5.27
N LYS A 86 9.62 -8.02 -6.60
CA LYS A 86 10.72 -7.33 -7.33
C LYS A 86 11.00 -5.92 -6.82
N VAL A 87 9.94 -5.15 -6.51
CA VAL A 87 10.10 -3.79 -5.95
C VAL A 87 10.77 -3.86 -4.58
N ILE A 88 10.29 -4.75 -3.71
CA ILE A 88 10.83 -4.86 -2.35
C ILE A 88 12.28 -5.35 -2.35
N GLU A 89 12.61 -6.38 -3.09
CA GLU A 89 13.99 -6.87 -3.23
C GLU A 89 14.94 -5.78 -3.75
N LYS A 90 14.51 -5.00 -4.74
CA LYS A 90 15.34 -3.94 -5.32
C LYS A 90 15.51 -2.72 -4.41
N MET A 91 14.46 -2.29 -3.72
CA MET A 91 14.43 -1.03 -2.98
C MET A 91 14.66 -1.19 -1.48
N PHE A 92 14.28 -2.37 -0.93
CA PHE A 92 14.17 -2.61 0.50
C PHE A 92 14.73 -3.99 0.93
N ASP A 93 15.76 -4.46 0.22
CA ASP A 93 16.38 -5.76 0.51
C ASP A 93 16.74 -5.92 2.00
N GLY A 94 16.28 -7.01 2.61
CA GLY A 94 16.54 -7.34 4.01
C GLY A 94 15.67 -6.58 5.05
N TYR A 95 14.80 -5.64 4.64
CA TYR A 95 13.95 -4.93 5.62
C TYR A 95 12.68 -5.68 5.97
N PHE A 96 12.03 -6.35 5.01
CA PHE A 96 10.75 -7.01 5.21
C PHE A 96 10.91 -8.52 5.39
N ASP A 97 10.18 -9.06 6.36
CA ASP A 97 10.17 -10.49 6.68
C ASP A 97 9.15 -11.25 5.83
N PHE A 98 8.13 -10.55 5.29
CA PHE A 98 7.08 -11.13 4.45
C PHE A 98 6.58 -10.13 3.41
N VAL A 99 6.35 -10.58 2.20
CA VAL A 99 5.78 -9.76 1.11
C VAL A 99 4.61 -10.50 0.48
N ILE A 100 3.45 -9.84 0.39
CA ILE A 100 2.29 -10.37 -0.27
C ILE A 100 1.68 -9.34 -1.22
N GLY A 101 1.51 -9.73 -2.47
CA GLY A 101 0.79 -8.98 -3.48
C GLY A 101 -0.46 -9.73 -3.92
N GLN A 102 -1.23 -9.11 -4.79
CA GLN A 102 -2.43 -9.70 -5.35
C GLN A 102 -2.11 -10.95 -6.17
N SER A 103 -2.90 -12.01 -5.97
CA SER A 103 -2.87 -13.27 -6.71
C SER A 103 -4.27 -13.88 -6.74
N ASP A 104 -4.45 -15.01 -7.41
CA ASP A 104 -5.74 -15.70 -7.48
C ASP A 104 -6.22 -16.21 -6.10
N SER A 105 -5.29 -16.47 -5.17
CA SER A 105 -5.58 -16.93 -3.81
C SER A 105 -5.70 -15.80 -2.78
N ILE A 106 -5.41 -14.55 -3.15
CA ILE A 106 -5.44 -13.38 -2.27
C ILE A 106 -6.31 -12.31 -2.92
N ARG A 107 -7.46 -12.05 -2.32
CA ARG A 107 -8.34 -10.98 -2.78
C ARG A 107 -7.67 -9.63 -2.62
N ARG A 108 -8.04 -8.71 -3.51
CA ARG A 108 -7.54 -7.32 -3.46
C ARG A 108 -8.03 -6.60 -2.20
N LYS A 109 -7.21 -5.69 -1.68
CA LYS A 109 -7.65 -4.69 -0.71
C LYS A 109 -8.88 -3.95 -1.26
N PRO A 110 -9.94 -3.70 -0.45
CA PRO A 110 -9.96 -3.73 1.01
C PRO A 110 -10.23 -5.10 1.67
N ALA A 111 -10.22 -6.22 0.94
CA ALA A 111 -10.30 -7.52 1.58
C ALA A 111 -9.11 -7.76 2.52
N PRO A 112 -9.33 -8.32 3.73
CA PRO A 112 -8.30 -8.47 4.75
C PRO A 112 -7.35 -9.66 4.54
N ASP A 113 -7.45 -10.37 3.43
CA ASP A 113 -6.74 -11.62 3.17
C ASP A 113 -5.22 -11.48 3.29
N GLY A 114 -4.65 -10.42 2.71
CA GLY A 114 -3.22 -10.16 2.75
C GLY A 114 -2.68 -9.93 4.16
N PRO A 115 -3.20 -8.94 4.92
CA PRO A 115 -2.75 -8.70 6.29
C PRO A 115 -3.02 -9.87 7.24
N LEU A 116 -4.15 -10.58 7.13
CA LEU A 116 -4.41 -11.77 7.93
C LEU A 116 -3.43 -12.91 7.63
N LYS A 117 -3.04 -13.07 6.35
CA LYS A 117 -2.00 -14.02 5.96
C LYS A 117 -0.65 -13.64 6.57
N ALA A 118 -0.29 -12.35 6.57
CA ALA A 118 0.94 -11.86 7.18
C ALA A 118 0.96 -12.09 8.71
N ALA A 119 -0.13 -11.79 9.41
CA ALA A 119 -0.25 -12.06 10.85
C ALA A 119 -0.10 -13.55 11.16
N SER A 120 -0.75 -14.42 10.38
CA SER A 120 -0.62 -15.88 10.50
C SER A 120 0.81 -16.36 10.27
N GLU A 121 1.52 -15.81 9.28
CA GLU A 121 2.92 -16.14 8.99
C GLU A 121 3.85 -15.76 10.14
N PHE A 122 3.54 -14.67 10.83
CA PHE A 122 4.30 -14.21 12.01
C PHE A 122 3.88 -14.90 13.30
N GLY A 123 2.79 -15.66 13.31
CA GLY A 123 2.26 -16.34 14.49
C GLY A 123 1.69 -15.38 15.54
N VAL A 124 1.14 -14.24 15.12
CA VAL A 124 0.59 -13.20 16.00
C VAL A 124 -0.90 -12.97 15.75
N SER A 125 -1.61 -12.44 16.74
CA SER A 125 -3.00 -12.00 16.57
C SER A 125 -3.07 -10.74 15.70
N PRO A 126 -4.12 -10.57 14.87
CA PRO A 126 -4.34 -9.31 14.15
C PRO A 126 -4.36 -8.07 15.07
N SER A 127 -4.88 -8.18 16.30
CA SER A 127 -4.88 -7.10 17.28
C SER A 127 -3.49 -6.69 17.80
N GLU A 128 -2.47 -7.51 17.57
CA GLU A 128 -1.07 -7.18 17.86
C GLU A 128 -0.36 -6.54 16.66
N CYS A 129 -1.07 -6.32 15.55
CA CYS A 129 -0.53 -5.80 14.30
C CYS A 129 -0.98 -4.36 14.06
N MET A 130 -0.06 -3.58 13.50
CA MET A 130 -0.34 -2.26 12.95
C MET A 130 -0.41 -2.34 11.42
N TYR A 131 -1.51 -1.87 10.84
CA TYR A 131 -1.66 -1.72 9.41
C TYR A 131 -1.45 -0.27 8.99
N VAL A 132 -0.41 -0.02 8.20
CA VAL A 132 0.01 1.32 7.79
C VAL A 132 -0.32 1.53 6.32
N GLY A 133 -0.98 2.64 5.99
CA GLY A 133 -1.33 2.93 4.60
C GLY A 133 -1.67 4.39 4.34
N ASP A 134 -1.80 4.74 3.07
CA ASP A 134 -1.94 6.12 2.61
C ASP A 134 -3.24 6.38 1.85
N THR A 135 -4.19 5.44 1.88
CA THR A 135 -5.47 5.54 1.17
C THR A 135 -6.64 5.02 2.01
N LYS A 136 -7.87 5.44 1.66
CA LYS A 136 -9.11 4.86 2.14
C LYS A 136 -9.07 3.32 2.11
N THR A 137 -8.65 2.75 0.98
CA THR A 137 -8.56 1.29 0.81
C THR A 137 -7.69 0.62 1.87
N ASP A 138 -6.61 1.29 2.30
CA ASP A 138 -5.73 0.79 3.35
C ASP A 138 -6.41 0.80 4.71
N MET A 139 -7.07 1.88 5.04
CA MET A 139 -7.79 2.01 6.32
C MET A 139 -8.91 0.97 6.43
N GLU A 140 -9.71 0.83 5.38
CA GLU A 140 -10.73 -0.22 5.28
C GLU A 140 -10.13 -1.63 5.41
N THR A 141 -8.94 -1.87 4.83
CA THR A 141 -8.25 -3.17 4.91
C THR A 141 -7.81 -3.49 6.34
N GLY A 142 -7.16 -2.55 7.01
CA GLY A 142 -6.70 -2.72 8.40
C GLY A 142 -7.87 -2.93 9.36
N THR A 143 -8.93 -2.12 9.22
CA THR A 143 -10.17 -2.25 9.99
C THR A 143 -10.83 -3.62 9.77
N ALA A 144 -10.95 -4.06 8.50
CA ALA A 144 -11.51 -5.38 8.19
C ALA A 144 -10.67 -6.54 8.73
N ALA A 145 -9.35 -6.35 8.83
CA ALA A 145 -8.42 -7.30 9.44
C ALA A 145 -8.42 -7.27 10.98
N LYS A 146 -9.09 -6.30 11.60
CA LYS A 146 -9.06 -6.03 13.06
C LYS A 146 -7.64 -5.72 13.57
N MET A 147 -6.89 -4.99 12.78
CA MET A 147 -5.57 -4.45 13.10
C MET A 147 -5.68 -2.99 13.51
N HIS A 148 -4.70 -2.48 14.26
CA HIS A 148 -4.55 -1.05 14.50
C HIS A 148 -4.21 -0.32 13.20
N THR A 149 -4.98 0.71 12.85
CA THR A 149 -4.83 1.41 11.58
C THR A 149 -4.11 2.74 11.73
N VAL A 150 -3.07 2.93 10.92
CA VAL A 150 -2.32 4.20 10.84
C VAL A 150 -2.34 4.74 9.43
N GLY A 151 -2.94 5.93 9.29
CA GLY A 151 -2.83 6.71 8.06
C GLY A 151 -1.49 7.43 7.96
N VAL A 152 -0.93 7.59 6.75
CA VAL A 152 0.33 8.30 6.54
C VAL A 152 0.17 9.43 5.52
N LEU A 153 0.72 10.65 5.82
CA LEU A 153 0.50 11.85 5.02
C LEU A 153 1.54 12.07 3.92
N TRP A 154 2.60 11.28 3.86
CA TRP A 154 3.59 11.36 2.75
C TRP A 154 3.16 10.59 1.50
N GLY A 155 1.96 10.00 1.50
CA GLY A 155 1.40 9.26 0.38
C GLY A 155 0.40 10.03 -0.47
N PHE A 156 -0.69 9.39 -0.87
CA PHE A 156 -1.63 9.91 -1.88
C PHE A 156 -2.81 10.69 -1.31
N ARG A 157 -3.18 10.51 -0.03
CA ARG A 157 -4.39 11.08 0.56
C ARG A 157 -4.09 11.98 1.75
N ASP A 158 -5.06 12.83 2.04
CA ASP A 158 -5.02 13.75 3.17
C ASP A 158 -5.56 13.11 4.47
N ARG A 159 -5.42 13.85 5.54
CA ARG A 159 -5.84 13.45 6.89
C ARG A 159 -7.33 13.16 6.96
N GLU A 160 -8.15 14.01 6.35
CA GLU A 160 -9.62 13.92 6.41
C GLU A 160 -10.11 12.60 5.78
N GLU A 161 -9.58 12.22 4.61
CA GLU A 161 -9.90 10.94 3.98
C GLU A 161 -9.47 9.77 4.86
N LEU A 162 -8.27 9.81 5.44
CA LEU A 162 -7.74 8.71 6.25
C LEU A 162 -8.53 8.53 7.55
N GLU A 163 -8.78 9.59 8.30
CA GLU A 163 -9.52 9.56 9.56
C GLU A 163 -10.99 9.15 9.34
N SER A 164 -11.66 9.71 8.31
CA SER A 164 -13.05 9.34 7.99
C SER A 164 -13.22 7.90 7.52
N ASN A 165 -12.15 7.22 7.13
CA ASN A 165 -12.18 5.82 6.70
C ASN A 165 -11.51 4.85 7.69
N GLY A 166 -11.26 5.28 8.93
CA GLY A 166 -10.89 4.39 10.02
C GLY A 166 -9.42 4.42 10.43
N ALA A 167 -8.65 5.47 10.10
CA ALA A 167 -7.34 5.67 10.71
C ALA A 167 -7.50 5.97 12.22
N GLU A 168 -6.96 5.11 13.06
CA GLU A 168 -6.93 5.32 14.52
C GLU A 168 -5.88 6.36 14.91
N LYS A 169 -4.80 6.42 14.16
CA LYS A 169 -3.72 7.40 14.27
C LYS A 169 -3.30 7.88 12.88
N VAL A 170 -2.68 9.06 12.82
CA VAL A 170 -2.11 9.60 11.58
C VAL A 170 -0.67 10.04 11.81
N ALA A 171 0.24 9.51 10.99
CA ALA A 171 1.65 9.87 10.97
C ALA A 171 1.93 10.92 9.88
N GLU A 172 2.62 12.00 10.24
CA GLU A 172 2.99 13.08 9.31
C GLU A 172 4.31 12.79 8.60
N LYS A 173 5.21 12.08 9.27
CA LYS A 173 6.52 11.67 8.77
C LYS A 173 6.85 10.25 9.22
N PRO A 174 7.76 9.54 8.52
CA PRO A 174 8.05 8.14 8.84
C PRO A 174 8.45 7.87 10.30
N GLN A 175 9.17 8.80 10.93
CA GLN A 175 9.61 8.68 12.32
C GLN A 175 8.47 8.62 13.34
N ASP A 176 7.30 9.19 13.00
CA ASP A 176 6.14 9.17 13.91
C ASP A 176 5.65 7.73 14.14
N LEU A 177 5.85 6.82 13.18
CA LEU A 177 5.52 5.40 13.35
C LEU A 177 6.27 4.75 14.52
N LEU A 178 7.50 5.21 14.83
CA LEU A 178 8.29 4.70 15.95
C LEU A 178 7.65 5.03 17.30
N TYR A 179 7.05 6.21 17.41
CA TYR A 179 6.35 6.66 18.64
C TYR A 179 4.99 5.99 18.76
N ILE A 180 4.24 5.90 17.65
CA ILE A 180 2.93 5.23 17.60
C ILE A 180 3.06 3.76 18.02
N CYS A 181 4.12 3.06 17.55
CA CYS A 181 4.41 1.69 17.98
C CYS A 181 4.69 1.55 19.48
N GLU A 182 5.32 2.55 20.09
CA GLU A 182 5.60 2.53 21.52
C GLU A 182 4.35 2.78 22.34
N GLU A 183 3.49 3.70 21.91
CA GLU A 183 2.22 3.97 22.60
C GLU A 183 1.37 2.69 22.68
N TRP A 184 1.17 1.98 21.55
CA TRP A 184 0.34 0.77 21.54
C TRP A 184 0.93 -0.47 22.22
N LYS A 185 2.22 -0.46 22.55
CA LYS A 185 2.80 -1.52 23.39
C LYS A 185 2.51 -1.33 24.87
N ASN A 186 2.13 -0.12 25.26
CA ASN A 186 1.91 0.27 26.64
C ASN A 186 0.42 0.34 27.02
N ASP A 187 -0.49 0.23 26.05
CA ASP A 187 -1.93 0.12 26.24
C ASP A 187 -2.37 -1.36 26.34
#